data_7f1aedfa97ab58f417243adadf0ce514
#
_entry.id   7f1aedfa97ab58f417243adadf0ce514
#
_cell.length_a   1.000
_cell.length_b   1.000
_cell.length_c   1.000
_cell.angle_alpha   90.00
_cell.angle_beta   90.00
_cell.angle_gamma   90.00
#
_symmetry.space_group_name_H-M   'P 1'
#
loop_
_entity.id
_entity.type
_entity.pdbx_description
1 polymer ?
#
loop_
_entity_poly.entity_id
_entity_poly.type
_entity_poly.pdbx_seq_one_letter_code
_entity_poly.pdbx_strand_id
1 'polypeptide(L)' 'MELVSEKLPAKEIVRRAVYSKIGKLSKSDIVELCPSIGVKSVELALKQLVDEGVLLKKGSGRATFYVRSDSE' A
#
# COMPACT_ATOMS: atom_id res chain seq x y z
N MET A 1 -17.88 -3.02 21.34
CA MET A 1 -17.79 -2.75 20.68
C MET A 1 -17.75 -2.06 20.02
N GLU A 2 -17.59 -2.03 19.47
CA GLU A 2 -17.48 -1.47 18.76
C GLU A 2 -17.71 -1.13 17.89
N LEU A 3 -18.02 -0.63 17.77
CA LEU A 3 -18.21 -0.32 16.81
C LEU A 3 -17.58 -0.04 16.04
N VAL A 4 -17.55 -0.34 16.24
CA VAL A 4 -16.66 -0.40 15.24
C VAL A 4 -16.70 0.60 14.15
N SER A 5 -15.64 1.17 13.87
CA SER A 5 -15.58 2.09 12.79
C SER A 5 -15.55 1.33 11.49
N GLU A 6 -16.36 1.73 10.59
CA GLU A 6 -16.38 1.11 9.33
C GLU A 6 -15.27 1.60 8.46
N LYS A 7 -14.60 2.67 8.86
CA LYS A 7 -13.56 3.24 8.02
C LYS A 7 -12.20 2.88 8.51
N LEU A 8 -11.43 2.25 7.67
CA LEU A 8 -10.04 1.98 7.97
C LEU A 8 -9.17 3.13 7.45
N PRO A 9 -8.07 3.43 8.11
CA PRO A 9 -7.14 4.42 7.55
C PRO A 9 -6.58 3.92 6.22
N ALA A 10 -6.23 4.86 5.36
CA ALA A 10 -5.71 4.50 4.05
C ALA A 10 -4.51 3.57 4.17
N LYS A 11 -3.65 3.81 5.17
CA LYS A 11 -2.49 2.96 5.37
C LYS A 11 -2.89 1.50 5.56
N GLU A 12 -3.93 1.26 6.34
CA GLU A 12 -4.37 -0.10 6.60
C GLU A 12 -4.96 -0.73 5.35
N ILE A 13 -5.73 0.03 4.60
CA ILE A 13 -6.33 -0.47 3.38
C ILE A 13 -5.25 -0.87 2.38
N VAL A 14 -4.25 -0.01 2.22
CA VAL A 14 -3.17 -0.29 1.29
C VAL A 14 -2.35 -1.49 1.77
N ARG A 15 -2.09 -1.56 3.07
CA ARG A 15 -1.33 -2.68 3.62
C ARG A 15 -2.03 -4.00 3.32
N ARG A 16 -3.33 -4.04 3.52
CA ARG A 16 -4.08 -5.26 3.24
C ARG A 16 -4.05 -5.61 1.75
N ALA A 17 -4.14 -4.59 0.91
CA ALA A 17 -4.09 -4.83 -0.53
C ALA A 17 -2.75 -5.42 -0.94
N VAL A 18 -1.67 -4.87 -0.40
CA VAL A 18 -0.34 -5.37 -0.72
C VAL A 18 -0.18 -6.80 -0.23
N TYR A 19 -0.68 -7.10 0.96
CA TYR A 19 -0.52 -8.42 1.54
C TYR A 19 -1.38 -9.47 0.84
N SER A 20 -2.37 -9.03 0.08
CA SER A 20 -3.20 -9.97 -0.67
C SER A 20 -2.54 -10.41 -1.97
N LYS A 21 -1.43 -9.80 -2.33
CA LYS A 21 -0.72 -10.12 -3.56
C LYS A 21 0.68 -10.59 -3.24
N ILE A 22 1.23 -11.39 -4.13
CA ILE A 22 2.59 -11.89 -4.00
C ILE A 22 3.43 -11.21 -5.06
N GLY A 23 4.64 -10.79 -4.69
CA GLY A 23 5.54 -10.19 -5.63
C GLY A 23 5.46 -8.68 -5.58
N LYS A 24 5.93 -8.06 -6.64
CA LYS A 24 6.02 -6.61 -6.68
C LYS A 24 4.74 -5.99 -7.21
N LEU A 25 4.45 -4.81 -6.73
CA LEU A 25 3.28 -4.06 -7.14
C LEU A 25 3.70 -2.64 -7.49
N SER A 26 3.20 -2.13 -8.59
CA SER A 26 3.39 -0.73 -8.92
C SER A 26 2.35 0.10 -8.20
N LYS A 27 2.54 1.42 -8.19
CA LYS A 27 1.55 2.29 -7.59
C LYS A 27 0.19 2.13 -8.30
N SER A 28 0.21 1.98 -9.62
CA SER A 28 -1.02 1.79 -10.36
C SER A 28 -1.76 0.54 -9.91
N ASP A 29 -1.02 -0.55 -9.71
CA ASP A 29 -1.64 -1.78 -9.23
C ASP A 29 -2.31 -1.55 -7.90
N ILE A 30 -1.64 -0.84 -7.00
CA ILE A 30 -2.18 -0.61 -5.67
C ILE A 30 -3.39 0.30 -5.73
N VAL A 31 -3.36 1.31 -6.58
CA VAL A 31 -4.50 2.19 -6.73
C VAL A 31 -5.73 1.40 -7.21
N GLU A 32 -5.52 0.47 -8.12
CA GLU A 32 -6.63 -0.34 -8.62
C GLU A 32 -7.16 -1.29 -7.55
N LEU A 33 -6.31 -1.72 -6.65
CA LEU A 33 -6.74 -2.59 -5.57
C LEU A 33 -7.50 -1.84 -4.48
N CYS A 34 -7.37 -0.53 -4.46
CA CYS A 34 -7.97 0.29 -3.42
C CYS A 34 -8.86 1.36 -4.02
N PRO A 35 -9.94 0.96 -4.73
CA PRO A 35 -10.76 1.96 -5.41
C PRO A 35 -11.56 2.85 -4.45
N SER A 36 -11.64 2.46 -3.20
CA SER A 36 -12.40 3.24 -2.22
C SER A 36 -11.64 4.46 -1.71
N ILE A 37 -10.36 4.57 -2.03
CA ILE A 37 -9.56 5.72 -1.59
C ILE A 37 -8.92 6.35 -2.82
N GLY A 38 -8.59 7.63 -2.70
CA GLY A 38 -8.02 8.34 -3.83
C GLY A 38 -6.53 8.06 -4.01
N VAL A 39 -6.02 8.49 -5.15
CA VAL A 39 -4.62 8.28 -5.46
C VAL A 39 -3.71 8.93 -4.42
N LYS A 40 -4.07 10.14 -3.98
CA LYS A 40 -3.24 10.81 -2.99
C LYS A 40 -3.20 10.06 -1.68
N SER A 41 -4.32 9.48 -1.28
CA SER A 41 -4.34 8.67 -0.07
C SER A 41 -3.46 7.45 -0.22
N VAL A 42 -3.48 6.83 -1.40
CA VAL A 42 -2.61 5.70 -1.67
C VAL A 42 -1.15 6.11 -1.57
N GLU A 43 -0.80 7.25 -2.15
CA GLU A 43 0.58 7.71 -2.11
C GLU A 43 1.05 7.97 -0.69
N LEU A 44 0.21 8.60 0.12
CA LEU A 44 0.57 8.84 1.51
C LEU A 44 0.72 7.54 2.27
N ALA A 45 -0.20 6.61 2.04
CA ALA A 45 -0.13 5.31 2.71
C ALA A 45 1.13 4.56 2.33
N LEU A 46 1.49 4.58 1.05
CA LEU A 46 2.69 3.92 0.60
C LEU A 46 3.93 4.52 1.27
N LYS A 47 3.97 5.84 1.35
CA LYS A 47 5.09 6.49 2.01
C LYS A 47 5.19 6.09 3.46
N GLN A 48 4.07 6.06 4.15
CA GLN A 48 4.06 5.68 5.56
C GLN A 48 4.52 4.24 5.74
N LEU A 49 4.06 3.35 4.87
CA LEU A 49 4.44 1.94 4.98
C LEU A 49 5.92 1.74 4.70
N VAL A 50 6.47 2.49 3.75
CA VAL A 50 7.90 2.42 3.49
C VAL A 50 8.68 2.95 4.69
N ASP A 51 8.22 4.07 5.25
CA ASP A 51 8.89 4.65 6.41
C ASP A 51 8.88 3.70 7.61
N GLU A 52 7.81 2.92 7.74
CA GLU A 52 7.69 1.98 8.85
C GLU A 52 8.41 0.66 8.59
N GLY A 53 8.91 0.48 7.39
CA GLY A 53 9.61 -0.75 7.07
C GLY A 53 8.71 -1.90 6.67
N VAL A 54 7.43 -1.62 6.44
CA VAL A 54 6.49 -2.65 5.99
C VAL A 54 6.69 -2.95 4.51
N LEU A 55 6.99 -1.91 3.74
CA LEU A 55 7.21 -2.04 2.31
C LEU A 55 8.59 -1.53 1.95
N LEU A 56 9.11 -2.07 0.87
CA LEU A 56 10.36 -1.60 0.30
C LEU A 56 10.05 -0.99 -1.06
N LYS A 57 10.56 0.20 -1.28
CA LYS A 57 10.39 0.89 -2.56
C LYS A 57 11.62 0.61 -3.40
N LYS A 58 11.40 0.02 -4.57
CA LYS A 58 12.50 -0.36 -5.46
C LYS A 58 12.29 0.24 -6.83
N GLY A 59 13.36 0.24 -7.62
CA GLY A 59 13.31 0.83 -8.94
C GLY A 59 13.44 2.33 -8.86
N SER A 60 13.22 2.99 -9.98
CA SER A 60 13.30 4.43 -10.03
C SER A 60 12.44 4.93 -11.15
N GLY A 61 11.98 6.18 -11.02
CA GLY A 61 11.17 6.79 -12.03
C GLY A 61 9.95 5.96 -12.34
N ARG A 62 9.75 5.67 -13.60
CA ARG A 62 8.59 4.92 -14.03
C ARG A 62 8.63 3.47 -13.63
N ALA A 63 9.81 2.98 -13.29
CA ALA A 63 9.97 1.58 -12.93
C ALA A 63 9.81 1.35 -11.43
N THR A 64 9.36 2.34 -10.70
CA THR A 64 9.19 2.21 -9.26
C THR A 64 8.12 1.18 -8.94
N PHE A 65 8.44 0.30 -8.01
CA PHE A 65 7.47 -0.69 -7.54
C PHE A 65 7.73 -0.93 -6.06
N TYR A 66 6.78 -1.62 -5.43
CA TYR A 66 6.84 -1.87 -4.00
C TYR A 66 6.74 -3.37 -3.74
N VAL A 67 7.49 -3.83 -2.76
CA VAL A 67 7.44 -5.22 -2.33
C VAL A 67 7.32 -5.24 -0.82
N ARG A 68 6.78 -6.31 -0.28
CA ARG A 68 6.72 -6.46 1.16
C ARG A 68 8.11 -6.72 1.69
N SER A 69 8.43 -6.06 2.81
CA SER A 69 9.76 -6.22 3.37
C SER A 69 10.00 -7.64 3.88
N ASP A 70 8.94 -8.32 4.30
CA ASP A 70 9.09 -9.66 4.84
C ASP A 70 9.20 -10.72 3.75
N SER A 71 9.03 -10.34 2.50
CA SER A 71 9.18 -11.30 1.40
C SER A 71 10.53 -11.16 0.72
N GLU A 72 11.35 -10.27 1.20
CA GLU A 72 12.70 -10.12 0.67
C GLU A 72 13.63 -11.23 1.17
#